data_15da03d326e65eb58488bea482245512
#
_entry.id   15da03d326e65eb58488bea482245512
#
_cell.length_a   1.000
_cell.length_b   1.000
_cell.length_c   1.000
_cell.angle_alpha   90.00
_cell.angle_beta   90.00
_cell.angle_gamma   90.00
#
_symmetry.space_group_name_H-M   'P 1'
#
loop_
_entity.id
_entity.type
_entity.pdbx_description
1 polymer ?
#
loop_
_entity_poly.entity_id
_entity_poly.type
_entity_poly.pdbx_seq_one_letter_code
_entity_poly.pdbx_strand_id
1 'polypeptide(L)'
;MAINAKQLLSRNETLKEDRTLWDGFYQDVVDFMRMGKQAPNEQRVSGTQRHKHYDSTAPHASKTLALIMAETLTSKAIQWFGFKIPESSQYADFNDDQDVLRWFDDLSKSVNFALQQSNFYVVINEVYEDFNSFATVCLYMEEARLKHKGFNGLNFRALPISSYVFAESESGLVDTVFWEYERTARQMVQQFGEKNIPDPVRKALEKTPDDKFDLVRVVAPVDEIGAKVASKFTYAHVDIFKDMSLVLDQRGYHENPYMVGRWDKASGETRGRGPAMIAMDDIKSLNQLRKLELTGLEKAVNPSILTGEEGFIGNVKLGGNSIVYSRDPQNVRLLPTELRLDLSSLKANELRQGIRDMYLTDQLNLPSSSRMTAEEIMTRRGEMERLLGPTIARFETEVLGPMLERAVGIMLRAGAIAPPPEVLTGLDKIDIEYVGQLARAQRVSEVQSMQSWLGMLTEWGQLDPEVMQIPDLPAMARLAAPILGVPKKGIRGASETQEKIAEVKQKEAAMLQQQQAAQVAESAGKAAPAMKVLQDGAANLSDEDKQALVQQFAGQG
;
A
#
# COMPACT_ATOMS: atom_id res chain seq x y z
N MET A 1 -11.94 8.14 36.59
CA MET A 1 -13.41 8.07 36.56
C MET A 1 -13.83 6.67 36.15
N ALA A 2 -15.03 6.19 36.52
CA ALA A 2 -15.53 4.91 35.99
C ALA A 2 -16.10 5.17 34.57
N ILE A 3 -15.86 4.24 33.62
CA ILE A 3 -16.41 4.33 32.27
C ILE A 3 -17.95 4.42 32.36
N ASN A 4 -18.50 5.44 31.72
CA ASN A 4 -19.94 5.56 31.58
C ASN A 4 -20.39 4.98 30.23
N ALA A 5 -20.79 3.68 30.25
CA ALA A 5 -21.26 3.00 29.05
C ALA A 5 -22.41 3.74 28.34
N LYS A 6 -23.33 4.35 29.13
CA LYS A 6 -24.45 5.13 28.54
C LYS A 6 -23.96 6.36 27.79
N GLN A 7 -22.94 7.05 28.29
CA GLN A 7 -22.36 8.22 27.63
C GLN A 7 -21.65 7.83 26.35
N LEU A 8 -20.92 6.69 26.34
CA LEU A 8 -20.28 6.17 25.12
C LEU A 8 -21.33 5.75 24.07
N LEU A 9 -22.40 5.09 24.48
CA LEU A 9 -23.48 4.74 23.56
C LEU A 9 -24.18 5.99 23.00
N SER A 10 -24.42 7.03 23.83
CA SER A 10 -24.96 8.31 23.36
C SER A 10 -24.03 8.98 22.33
N ARG A 11 -22.70 8.99 22.57
CA ARG A 11 -21.70 9.49 21.59
C ARG A 11 -21.75 8.69 20.29
N ASN A 12 -21.89 7.38 20.36
CA ASN A 12 -22.05 6.53 19.18
C ASN A 12 -23.30 6.91 18.35
N GLU A 13 -24.44 7.15 19.01
CA GLU A 13 -25.66 7.55 18.28
C GLU A 13 -25.51 8.96 17.65
N THR A 14 -24.88 9.92 18.34
CA THR A 14 -24.58 11.24 17.74
C THR A 14 -23.71 11.11 16.47
N LEU A 15 -22.65 10.30 16.52
CA LEU A 15 -21.79 10.06 15.34
C LEU A 15 -22.53 9.32 14.22
N LYS A 16 -23.56 8.54 14.54
CA LYS A 16 -24.45 7.95 13.53
C LYS A 16 -25.36 8.98 12.89
N GLU A 17 -25.88 9.90 13.67
CA GLU A 17 -26.69 11.01 13.14
C GLU A 17 -25.87 11.81 12.13
N ASP A 18 -24.60 12.13 12.42
CA ASP A 18 -23.70 12.77 11.46
C ASP A 18 -23.48 11.94 10.19
N ARG A 19 -23.45 10.60 10.31
CA ARG A 19 -23.33 9.70 9.16
C ARG A 19 -24.58 9.68 8.29
N THR A 20 -25.77 9.96 8.81
CA THR A 20 -27.04 9.88 8.05
C THR A 20 -27.03 10.75 6.80
N LEU A 21 -26.27 11.85 6.79
CA LEU A 21 -26.06 12.68 5.61
C LEU A 21 -25.42 11.92 4.43
N TRP A 22 -24.67 10.87 4.72
CA TRP A 22 -23.94 10.02 3.75
C TRP A 22 -24.65 8.72 3.43
N ASP A 23 -25.61 8.31 4.27
CA ASP A 23 -26.26 7.01 4.17
C ASP A 23 -27.04 6.83 2.86
N GLY A 24 -27.61 7.92 2.33
CA GLY A 24 -28.25 7.92 1.02
C GLY A 24 -27.27 7.57 -0.11
N PHE A 25 -26.08 8.14 -0.10
CA PHE A 25 -25.04 7.81 -1.06
C PHE A 25 -24.53 6.37 -0.89
N TYR A 26 -24.31 5.93 0.35
CA TYR A 26 -23.87 4.55 0.60
C TYR A 26 -24.92 3.53 0.16
N GLN A 27 -26.21 3.87 0.27
CA GLN A 27 -27.30 3.05 -0.27
C GLN A 27 -27.21 2.95 -1.80
N ASP A 28 -27.02 4.10 -2.48
CA ASP A 28 -26.85 4.12 -3.94
C ASP A 28 -25.65 3.26 -4.39
N VAL A 29 -24.52 3.33 -3.68
CA VAL A 29 -23.34 2.50 -3.98
C VAL A 29 -23.67 1.02 -3.86
N VAL A 30 -24.40 0.61 -2.81
CA VAL A 30 -24.82 -0.78 -2.63
C VAL A 30 -25.77 -1.20 -3.74
N ASP A 31 -26.72 -0.35 -4.10
CA ASP A 31 -27.76 -0.65 -5.09
C ASP A 31 -27.21 -0.78 -6.52
N PHE A 32 -26.22 0.07 -6.87
CA PHE A 32 -25.74 0.18 -8.25
C PHE A 32 -24.32 -0.38 -8.48
N MET A 33 -23.52 -0.58 -7.44
CA MET A 33 -22.10 -0.94 -7.60
C MET A 33 -21.67 -2.14 -6.76
N ARG A 34 -22.08 -2.23 -5.49
CA ARG A 34 -21.57 -3.21 -4.52
C ARG A 34 -22.65 -4.18 -4.04
N MET A 35 -23.26 -4.90 -4.98
CA MET A 35 -24.29 -5.89 -4.65
C MET A 35 -23.84 -6.88 -3.58
N GLY A 36 -24.69 -7.13 -2.60
CA GLY A 36 -24.42 -8.05 -1.49
C GLY A 36 -23.65 -7.43 -0.31
N LYS A 37 -23.17 -6.19 -0.39
CA LYS A 37 -22.72 -5.42 0.79
C LYS A 37 -23.94 -4.88 1.54
N GLN A 38 -23.77 -4.67 2.84
CA GLN A 38 -24.83 -4.15 3.70
C GLN A 38 -24.80 -2.62 3.70
N ALA A 39 -25.91 -2.00 3.32
CA ALA A 39 -26.09 -0.56 3.46
C ALA A 39 -26.44 -0.18 4.92
N PRO A 40 -26.15 1.06 5.36
CA PRO A 40 -26.40 1.52 6.73
C PRO A 40 -27.85 1.38 7.19
N ASN A 41 -28.80 1.58 6.27
CA ASN A 41 -30.25 1.63 6.58
C ASN A 41 -30.95 0.28 6.38
N GLU A 42 -30.23 -0.78 6.02
CA GLU A 42 -30.81 -2.07 5.75
C GLU A 42 -30.74 -3.02 6.94
N GLN A 43 -31.89 -3.61 7.32
CA GLN A 43 -31.88 -4.80 8.13
C GLN A 43 -31.18 -5.93 7.38
N ARG A 44 -30.35 -6.71 8.10
CA ARG A 44 -29.57 -7.82 7.51
C ARG A 44 -30.49 -8.88 6.92
N VAL A 45 -30.70 -8.83 5.60
CA VAL A 45 -31.34 -9.90 4.87
C VAL A 45 -30.29 -10.56 3.99
N SER A 46 -29.78 -11.67 4.47
CA SER A 46 -28.84 -12.51 3.73
C SER A 46 -29.51 -13.12 2.50
N GLY A 47 -28.87 -12.98 1.35
CA GLY A 47 -29.19 -13.76 0.16
C GLY A 47 -30.28 -13.23 -0.78
N THR A 48 -30.90 -12.07 -0.51
CA THR A 48 -31.88 -11.47 -1.42
C THR A 48 -31.20 -10.49 -2.38
N GLN A 49 -31.26 -10.80 -3.66
CA GLN A 49 -30.87 -9.88 -4.72
C GLN A 49 -31.97 -8.81 -4.86
N ARG A 50 -31.75 -7.60 -4.37
CA ARG A 50 -32.82 -6.59 -4.23
C ARG A 50 -32.98 -5.73 -5.45
N HIS A 51 -31.90 -5.48 -6.20
CA HIS A 51 -31.90 -4.57 -7.31
C HIS A 51 -31.49 -5.27 -8.60
N LYS A 52 -32.18 -4.90 -9.69
CA LYS A 52 -31.80 -5.35 -11.02
C LYS A 52 -30.76 -4.41 -11.59
N HIS A 53 -29.54 -4.91 -11.76
CA HIS A 53 -28.50 -4.23 -12.50
C HIS A 53 -28.71 -4.47 -14.00
N TYR A 54 -28.68 -3.40 -14.76
CA TYR A 54 -28.82 -3.45 -16.21
C TYR A 54 -27.50 -3.16 -16.94
N ASP A 55 -26.51 -2.57 -16.23
CA ASP A 55 -25.17 -2.34 -16.77
C ASP A 55 -24.10 -2.60 -15.71
N SER A 56 -23.00 -3.27 -16.09
CA SER A 56 -21.92 -3.69 -15.18
C SER A 56 -20.65 -2.85 -15.31
N THR A 57 -20.69 -1.74 -16.04
CA THR A 57 -19.50 -0.91 -16.30
C THR A 57 -18.90 -0.37 -15.01
N ALA A 58 -19.70 0.21 -14.12
CA ALA A 58 -19.20 0.81 -12.88
C ALA A 58 -18.63 -0.22 -11.89
N PRO A 59 -19.30 -1.37 -11.60
CA PRO A 59 -18.71 -2.42 -10.78
C PRO A 59 -17.39 -2.95 -11.35
N HIS A 60 -17.30 -3.11 -12.68
CA HIS A 60 -16.07 -3.56 -13.33
C HIS A 60 -14.95 -2.52 -13.23
N ALA A 61 -15.25 -1.25 -13.49
CA ALA A 61 -14.29 -0.16 -13.41
C ALA A 61 -13.71 -0.02 -11.99
N SER A 62 -14.58 -0.05 -10.95
CA SER A 62 -14.17 -0.01 -9.55
C SER A 62 -13.26 -1.20 -9.19
N LYS A 63 -13.61 -2.41 -9.63
CA LYS A 63 -12.80 -3.60 -9.39
C LYS A 63 -11.43 -3.53 -10.07
N THR A 64 -11.40 -3.04 -11.31
CA THR A 64 -10.15 -2.86 -12.07
C THR A 64 -9.23 -1.88 -11.34
N LEU A 65 -9.73 -0.73 -10.90
CA LEU A 65 -8.97 0.25 -10.14
C LEU A 65 -8.44 -0.35 -8.83
N ALA A 66 -9.27 -1.12 -8.10
CA ALA A 66 -8.86 -1.79 -6.87
C ALA A 66 -7.70 -2.78 -7.08
N LEU A 67 -7.76 -3.58 -8.15
CA LEU A 67 -6.68 -4.51 -8.51
C LEU A 67 -5.39 -3.78 -8.86
N ILE A 68 -5.48 -2.66 -9.58
CA ILE A 68 -4.32 -1.85 -9.94
C ILE A 68 -3.70 -1.23 -8.67
N MET A 69 -4.52 -0.69 -7.75
CA MET A 69 -4.03 -0.19 -6.46
C MET A 69 -3.35 -1.28 -5.64
N ALA A 70 -3.94 -2.48 -5.57
CA ALA A 70 -3.36 -3.61 -4.85
C ALA A 70 -2.01 -4.04 -5.44
N GLU A 71 -1.88 -4.07 -6.74
CA GLU A 71 -0.64 -4.44 -7.42
C GLU A 71 0.42 -3.35 -7.30
N THR A 72 0.02 -2.08 -7.30
CA THR A 72 0.94 -0.94 -7.23
C THR A 72 1.43 -0.67 -5.80
N LEU A 73 0.52 -0.68 -4.80
CA LEU A 73 0.82 -0.28 -3.43
C LEU A 73 1.24 -1.45 -2.54
N THR A 74 0.56 -2.60 -2.66
CA THR A 74 0.72 -3.73 -1.75
C THR A 74 0.90 -5.04 -2.50
N SER A 75 1.85 -5.07 -3.44
CA SER A 75 2.13 -6.28 -4.22
C SER A 75 2.62 -7.43 -3.33
N LYS A 76 1.99 -8.60 -3.47
CA LYS A 76 2.44 -9.82 -2.77
C LYS A 76 3.78 -10.35 -3.29
N ALA A 77 4.09 -10.08 -4.55
CA ALA A 77 5.28 -10.61 -5.21
C ALA A 77 6.57 -9.87 -4.82
N ILE A 78 6.45 -8.64 -4.31
CA ILE A 78 7.58 -7.74 -4.07
C ILE A 78 7.43 -7.15 -2.67
N GLN A 79 8.56 -7.00 -1.97
CA GLN A 79 8.57 -6.20 -0.74
C GLN A 79 8.31 -4.73 -1.10
N TRP A 80 7.19 -4.19 -0.63
CA TRP A 80 6.68 -2.87 -1.00
C TRP A 80 6.96 -1.78 0.04
N PHE A 81 7.54 -2.14 1.17
CA PHE A 81 7.96 -1.22 2.23
C PHE A 81 9.33 -1.57 2.77
N GLY A 82 9.98 -0.60 3.38
CA GLY A 82 11.20 -0.72 4.17
C GLY A 82 11.10 0.18 5.40
N PHE A 83 12.03 0.03 6.33
CA PHE A 83 12.13 0.86 7.52
C PHE A 83 13.46 1.59 7.53
N LYS A 84 13.46 2.84 8.01
CA LYS A 84 14.63 3.68 8.21
C LYS A 84 14.48 4.55 9.45
N ILE A 85 15.57 5.18 9.87
CA ILE A 85 15.52 6.22 10.91
C ILE A 85 15.00 7.50 10.26
N PRO A 86 14.06 8.24 10.91
CA PRO A 86 13.63 9.55 10.41
C PRO A 86 14.82 10.51 10.26
N GLU A 87 14.88 11.21 9.14
CA GLU A 87 15.95 12.21 8.88
C GLU A 87 15.96 13.36 9.88
N SER A 88 14.81 13.62 10.51
CA SER A 88 14.67 14.62 11.59
C SER A 88 15.14 14.13 12.96
N SER A 89 15.49 12.84 13.09
CA SER A 89 15.95 12.27 14.36
C SER A 89 17.40 12.57 14.64
N GLN A 90 17.75 12.71 15.91
CA GLN A 90 19.16 12.78 16.37
C GLN A 90 19.97 11.51 16.02
N TYR A 91 19.32 10.45 15.62
CA TYR A 91 19.93 9.19 15.21
C TYR A 91 20.10 9.07 13.68
N ALA A 92 19.80 10.11 12.90
CA ALA A 92 19.83 10.08 11.43
C ALA A 92 21.20 9.64 10.85
N ASP A 93 22.31 10.02 11.52
CA ASP A 93 23.67 9.65 11.12
C ASP A 93 23.91 8.13 11.12
N PHE A 94 23.13 7.36 11.89
CA PHE A 94 23.23 5.91 11.92
C PHE A 94 22.49 5.21 10.77
N ASN A 95 21.83 5.95 9.87
CA ASN A 95 21.24 5.36 8.66
C ASN A 95 22.28 4.69 7.74
N ASP A 96 23.55 5.08 7.85
CA ASP A 96 24.67 4.48 7.11
C ASP A 96 25.40 3.38 7.89
N ASP A 97 25.04 3.14 9.15
CA ASP A 97 25.62 2.10 9.98
C ASP A 97 25.14 0.71 9.49
N GLN A 98 26.10 -0.21 9.32
CA GLN A 98 25.80 -1.54 8.75
C GLN A 98 24.95 -2.42 9.63
N ASP A 99 25.11 -2.35 10.94
CA ASP A 99 24.36 -3.19 11.86
C ASP A 99 22.92 -2.67 11.97
N VAL A 100 22.73 -1.35 11.89
CA VAL A 100 21.43 -0.69 11.82
C VAL A 100 20.73 -1.04 10.51
N LEU A 101 21.41 -0.93 9.37
CA LEU A 101 20.86 -1.29 8.06
C LEU A 101 20.46 -2.77 7.97
N ARG A 102 21.29 -3.67 8.52
CA ARG A 102 20.96 -5.11 8.59
C ARG A 102 19.75 -5.38 9.44
N TRP A 103 19.65 -4.71 10.59
CA TRP A 103 18.50 -4.86 11.49
C TRP A 103 17.21 -4.40 10.82
N PHE A 104 17.18 -3.25 10.13
CA PHE A 104 16.02 -2.77 9.39
C PHE A 104 15.64 -3.68 8.20
N ASP A 105 16.63 -4.25 7.52
CA ASP A 105 16.39 -5.22 6.44
C ASP A 105 15.75 -6.52 6.98
N ASP A 106 16.25 -7.04 8.11
CA ASP A 106 15.71 -8.23 8.76
C ASP A 106 14.31 -7.94 9.38
N LEU A 107 14.10 -6.74 9.94
CA LEU A 107 12.80 -6.26 10.40
C LEU A 107 11.79 -6.25 9.26
N SER A 108 12.14 -5.62 8.13
CA SER A 108 11.29 -5.51 6.95
C SER A 108 10.92 -6.87 6.37
N LYS A 109 11.88 -7.80 6.30
CA LYS A 109 11.63 -9.18 5.86
C LYS A 109 10.72 -9.94 6.81
N SER A 110 10.92 -9.77 8.12
CA SER A 110 10.11 -10.44 9.14
C SER A 110 8.67 -9.97 9.11
N VAL A 111 8.44 -8.66 9.00
CA VAL A 111 7.09 -8.09 8.86
C VAL A 111 6.44 -8.52 7.55
N ASN A 112 7.16 -8.48 6.43
CA ASN A 112 6.65 -8.95 5.14
C ASN A 112 6.26 -10.44 5.18
N PHE A 113 7.07 -11.28 5.81
CA PHE A 113 6.76 -12.68 6.02
C PHE A 113 5.49 -12.87 6.88
N ALA A 114 5.35 -12.11 7.96
CA ALA A 114 4.14 -12.15 8.81
C ALA A 114 2.88 -11.72 8.03
N LEU A 115 2.97 -10.70 7.17
CA LEU A 115 1.88 -10.29 6.28
C LEU A 115 1.53 -11.37 5.26
N GLN A 116 2.53 -12.03 4.66
CA GLN A 116 2.32 -13.13 3.70
C GLN A 116 1.66 -14.36 4.31
N GLN A 117 1.95 -14.65 5.58
CA GLN A 117 1.35 -15.75 6.34
C GLN A 117 -0.08 -15.42 6.82
N SER A 118 -0.43 -14.15 6.88
CA SER A 118 -1.73 -13.67 7.35
C SER A 118 -2.78 -13.63 6.22
N ASN A 119 -3.99 -13.20 6.57
CA ASN A 119 -5.05 -12.92 5.60
C ASN A 119 -4.97 -11.50 4.98
N PHE A 120 -3.86 -10.78 5.18
CA PHE A 120 -3.69 -9.38 4.74
C PHE A 120 -4.03 -9.17 3.27
N TYR A 121 -3.41 -9.94 2.37
CA TYR A 121 -3.57 -9.73 0.92
C TYR A 121 -4.99 -10.00 0.40
N VAL A 122 -5.77 -10.82 1.10
CA VAL A 122 -7.18 -11.02 0.77
C VAL A 122 -8.00 -9.82 1.24
N VAL A 123 -7.77 -9.39 2.48
CA VAL A 123 -8.53 -8.31 3.11
C VAL A 123 -8.22 -6.95 2.49
N ILE A 124 -6.95 -6.68 2.14
CA ILE A 124 -6.56 -5.40 1.55
C ILE A 124 -7.21 -5.18 0.16
N ASN A 125 -7.39 -6.25 -0.62
CA ASN A 125 -8.14 -6.15 -1.87
C ASN A 125 -9.60 -5.73 -1.64
N GLU A 126 -10.25 -6.27 -0.60
CA GLU A 126 -11.59 -5.85 -0.21
C GLU A 126 -11.62 -4.38 0.25
N VAL A 127 -10.59 -3.96 1.00
CA VAL A 127 -10.41 -2.56 1.42
C VAL A 127 -10.29 -1.63 0.22
N TYR A 128 -9.49 -1.97 -0.80
CA TYR A 128 -9.37 -1.15 -2.01
C TYR A 128 -10.68 -1.07 -2.81
N GLU A 129 -11.41 -2.17 -2.93
CA GLU A 129 -12.72 -2.14 -3.57
C GLU A 129 -13.71 -1.24 -2.82
N ASP A 130 -13.73 -1.30 -1.48
CA ASP A 130 -14.57 -0.43 -0.65
C ASP A 130 -14.07 1.02 -0.68
N PHE A 131 -12.76 1.25 -0.76
CA PHE A 131 -12.14 2.57 -0.87
C PHE A 131 -12.58 3.31 -2.15
N ASN A 132 -12.56 2.60 -3.28
CA ASN A 132 -13.00 3.16 -4.57
C ASN A 132 -14.51 3.41 -4.63
N SER A 133 -15.30 2.65 -3.84
CA SER A 133 -16.75 2.70 -3.88
C SER A 133 -17.33 3.64 -2.82
N PHE A 134 -16.91 3.50 -1.56
CA PHE A 134 -17.44 4.27 -0.43
C PHE A 134 -16.57 5.47 -0.06
N ALA A 135 -15.38 5.58 -0.64
CA ALA A 135 -14.39 6.63 -0.38
C ALA A 135 -13.92 6.72 1.09
N THR A 136 -14.42 5.87 1.96
CA THR A 136 -14.05 5.77 3.38
C THR A 136 -14.03 4.31 3.76
N VAL A 137 -12.92 3.84 4.32
CA VAL A 137 -12.71 2.45 4.71
C VAL A 137 -12.16 2.35 6.12
N CYS A 138 -12.37 1.21 6.75
CA CYS A 138 -11.76 0.90 8.04
C CYS A 138 -11.15 -0.49 8.01
N LEU A 139 -9.83 -0.56 8.16
CA LEU A 139 -9.07 -1.77 8.34
C LEU A 139 -8.83 -2.00 9.83
N TYR A 140 -9.26 -3.15 10.33
CA TYR A 140 -8.99 -3.60 11.69
C TYR A 140 -7.90 -4.64 11.70
N MET A 141 -6.93 -4.49 12.60
CA MET A 141 -5.80 -5.40 12.76
C MET A 141 -5.63 -5.81 14.21
N GLU A 142 -5.52 -7.11 14.46
CA GLU A 142 -5.20 -7.67 15.77
C GLU A 142 -4.20 -8.83 15.65
N GLU A 143 -3.56 -9.20 16.76
CA GLU A 143 -2.81 -10.45 16.84
C GLU A 143 -3.77 -11.64 16.80
N ALA A 144 -3.43 -12.68 16.04
CA ALA A 144 -4.24 -13.88 15.96
C ALA A 144 -4.35 -14.57 17.33
N ARG A 145 -5.57 -14.87 17.76
CA ARG A 145 -5.87 -15.49 19.06
C ARG A 145 -5.64 -17.01 18.99
N LEU A 146 -4.40 -17.45 19.02
CA LEU A 146 -4.03 -18.85 19.19
C LEU A 146 -3.58 -19.10 20.64
N LYS A 147 -3.68 -20.35 21.09
CA LYS A 147 -3.37 -20.72 22.49
C LYS A 147 -1.86 -20.90 22.75
N HIS A 148 -0.99 -20.57 21.80
CA HIS A 148 0.46 -20.72 21.94
C HIS A 148 1.11 -19.48 22.57
N LYS A 149 2.15 -19.68 23.35
CA LYS A 149 2.98 -18.58 23.86
C LYS A 149 3.87 -18.07 22.70
N GLY A 150 3.96 -16.74 22.58
CA GLY A 150 4.72 -16.06 21.53
C GLY A 150 3.84 -15.49 20.43
N PHE A 151 4.44 -15.06 19.35
CA PHE A 151 3.76 -14.47 18.20
C PHE A 151 2.91 -15.51 17.46
N ASN A 152 1.61 -15.24 17.36
CA ASN A 152 0.63 -16.14 16.74
C ASN A 152 0.22 -15.73 15.32
N GLY A 153 0.86 -14.71 14.76
CA GLY A 153 0.50 -14.14 13.46
C GLY A 153 -0.44 -12.95 13.58
N LEU A 154 -0.69 -12.31 12.44
CA LEU A 154 -1.55 -11.14 12.32
C LEU A 154 -2.90 -11.54 11.72
N ASN A 155 -3.98 -10.89 12.16
CA ASN A 155 -5.32 -11.09 11.63
C ASN A 155 -5.94 -9.74 11.26
N PHE A 156 -6.43 -9.65 10.03
CA PHE A 156 -6.99 -8.44 9.45
C PHE A 156 -8.48 -8.60 9.16
N ARG A 157 -9.21 -7.49 9.20
CA ARG A 157 -10.62 -7.45 8.83
C ARG A 157 -10.98 -6.09 8.22
N ALA A 158 -11.59 -6.10 7.06
CA ALA A 158 -12.27 -4.94 6.51
C ALA A 158 -13.62 -4.77 7.23
N LEU A 159 -13.89 -3.60 7.78
CA LEU A 159 -15.16 -3.33 8.44
C LEU A 159 -16.16 -2.77 7.42
N PRO A 160 -17.39 -3.31 7.36
CA PRO A 160 -18.44 -2.74 6.52
C PRO A 160 -18.75 -1.30 6.93
N ILE A 161 -18.93 -0.41 5.97
CA ILE A 161 -19.22 1.03 6.22
C ILE A 161 -20.45 1.25 7.10
N SER A 162 -21.40 0.33 7.07
CA SER A 162 -22.60 0.33 7.91
C SER A 162 -22.33 0.08 9.39
N SER A 163 -21.23 -0.59 9.72
CA SER A 163 -20.99 -1.14 11.06
C SER A 163 -20.16 -0.25 11.96
N TYR A 164 -19.57 0.84 11.45
CA TYR A 164 -18.71 1.70 12.25
C TYR A 164 -18.98 3.19 12.05
N VAL A 165 -18.66 3.94 13.09
CA VAL A 165 -18.55 5.39 13.06
C VAL A 165 -17.25 5.81 13.75
N PHE A 166 -16.75 6.99 13.42
CA PHE A 166 -15.46 7.46 13.92
C PHE A 166 -15.46 8.95 14.17
N ALA A 167 -14.51 9.41 14.98
CA ALA A 167 -14.23 10.81 15.22
C ALA A 167 -12.74 11.10 14.98
N GLU A 168 -12.46 12.35 14.67
CA GLU A 168 -11.12 12.88 14.43
C GLU A 168 -10.58 13.58 15.66
N SER A 169 -9.27 13.52 15.81
CA SER A 169 -8.51 14.36 16.73
C SER A 169 -8.42 15.80 16.22
N GLU A 170 -7.89 16.70 17.03
CA GLU A 170 -7.58 18.08 16.64
C GLU A 170 -6.67 18.15 15.40
N SER A 171 -5.78 17.18 15.24
CA SER A 171 -4.88 17.07 14.07
C SER A 171 -5.58 16.58 12.78
N GLY A 172 -6.87 16.22 12.85
CA GLY A 172 -7.63 15.69 11.71
C GLY A 172 -7.37 14.22 11.39
N LEU A 173 -6.61 13.51 12.25
CA LEU A 173 -6.43 12.06 12.17
C LEU A 173 -7.53 11.35 12.96
N VAL A 174 -7.94 10.18 12.50
CA VAL A 174 -8.96 9.39 13.20
C VAL A 174 -8.32 8.68 14.38
N ASP A 175 -8.77 9.01 15.59
CA ASP A 175 -8.30 8.44 16.84
C ASP A 175 -9.36 7.63 17.59
N THR A 176 -10.64 7.88 17.31
CA THR A 176 -11.77 7.27 17.98
C THR A 176 -12.63 6.50 16.98
N VAL A 177 -12.90 5.22 17.26
CA VAL A 177 -13.74 4.36 16.43
C VAL A 177 -14.73 3.60 17.30
N PHE A 178 -16.00 3.65 16.91
CA PHE A 178 -17.08 2.82 17.43
C PHE A 178 -17.44 1.79 16.36
N TRP A 179 -17.37 0.52 16.73
CA TRP A 179 -17.73 -0.60 15.87
C TRP A 179 -18.89 -1.39 16.45
N GLU A 180 -20.02 -1.40 15.77
CA GLU A 180 -21.17 -2.23 16.10
C GLU A 180 -21.07 -3.60 15.42
N TYR A 181 -21.26 -4.65 16.18
CA TYR A 181 -21.17 -6.01 15.69
C TYR A 181 -22.05 -6.95 16.49
N GLU A 182 -22.47 -8.04 15.84
CA GLU A 182 -23.25 -9.09 16.49
C GLU A 182 -22.36 -10.27 16.87
N ARG A 183 -22.71 -10.93 17.97
CA ARG A 183 -22.13 -12.21 18.37
C ARG A 183 -23.22 -13.15 18.83
N THR A 184 -23.09 -14.45 18.48
CA THR A 184 -23.95 -15.48 19.05
C THR A 184 -23.60 -15.71 20.52
N ALA A 185 -24.54 -16.25 21.33
CA ALA A 185 -24.29 -16.58 22.73
C ALA A 185 -23.01 -17.42 22.91
N ARG A 186 -22.80 -18.41 22.04
CA ARG A 186 -21.59 -19.24 22.04
C ARG A 186 -20.31 -18.45 21.77
N GLN A 187 -20.35 -17.50 20.80
CA GLN A 187 -19.21 -16.65 20.49
C GLN A 187 -18.89 -15.67 21.62
N MET A 188 -19.91 -15.18 22.33
CA MET A 188 -19.71 -14.31 23.49
C MET A 188 -18.98 -15.05 24.62
N VAL A 189 -19.35 -16.31 24.91
CA VAL A 189 -18.63 -17.13 25.88
C VAL A 189 -17.17 -17.35 25.49
N GLN A 190 -16.91 -17.63 24.22
CA GLN A 190 -15.55 -17.81 23.71
C GLN A 190 -14.71 -16.52 23.81
N GLN A 191 -15.33 -15.36 23.61
CA GLN A 191 -14.64 -14.06 23.62
C GLN A 191 -14.43 -13.50 25.02
N PHE A 192 -15.46 -13.53 25.88
CA PHE A 192 -15.47 -12.86 27.17
C PHE A 192 -15.35 -13.81 28.37
N GLY A 193 -15.54 -15.10 28.13
CA GLY A 193 -15.60 -16.11 29.18
C GLY A 193 -16.97 -16.17 29.85
N GLU A 194 -17.31 -17.34 30.41
CA GLU A 194 -18.63 -17.63 30.98
C GLU A 194 -19.00 -16.73 32.18
N LYS A 195 -17.98 -16.25 32.93
CA LYS A 195 -18.19 -15.41 34.10
C LYS A 195 -18.62 -13.97 33.80
N ASN A 196 -18.24 -13.46 32.65
CA ASN A 196 -18.42 -12.06 32.27
C ASN A 196 -19.62 -11.82 31.34
N ILE A 197 -20.36 -12.87 31.00
CA ILE A 197 -21.56 -12.75 30.16
C ILE A 197 -22.80 -12.38 30.99
N PRO A 198 -23.67 -11.49 30.45
CA PRO A 198 -24.93 -11.14 31.11
C PRO A 198 -25.94 -12.30 31.14
N ASP A 199 -26.87 -12.25 32.08
CA ASP A 199 -27.88 -13.30 32.28
C ASP A 199 -28.73 -13.65 31.04
N PRO A 200 -29.16 -12.69 30.19
CA PRO A 200 -29.86 -13.00 28.93
C PRO A 200 -29.04 -13.90 28.00
N VAL A 201 -27.73 -13.64 27.87
CA VAL A 201 -26.82 -14.44 27.04
C VAL A 201 -26.62 -15.83 27.64
N ARG A 202 -26.53 -15.94 28.97
CA ARG A 202 -26.39 -17.23 29.67
C ARG A 202 -27.64 -18.11 29.47
N LYS A 203 -28.83 -17.51 29.55
CA LYS A 203 -30.09 -18.22 29.28
C LYS A 203 -30.21 -18.66 27.81
N ALA A 204 -29.76 -17.81 26.88
CA ALA A 204 -29.74 -18.14 25.47
C ALA A 204 -28.73 -19.27 25.17
N LEU A 205 -27.58 -19.32 25.86
CA LEU A 205 -26.59 -20.38 25.68
C LEU A 205 -27.18 -21.78 25.93
N GLU A 206 -28.10 -21.91 26.90
CA GLU A 206 -28.73 -23.18 27.23
C GLU A 206 -29.84 -23.60 26.25
N LYS A 207 -30.57 -22.63 25.64
CA LYS A 207 -31.76 -22.89 24.84
C LYS A 207 -31.53 -22.67 23.36
N THR A 208 -30.86 -21.58 23.01
CA THR A 208 -30.68 -21.08 21.65
C THR A 208 -29.27 -20.49 21.48
N PRO A 209 -28.20 -21.33 21.41
CA PRO A 209 -26.81 -20.88 21.45
C PRO A 209 -26.41 -20.00 20.24
N ASP A 210 -27.21 -20.03 19.18
CA ASP A 210 -27.00 -19.23 17.98
C ASP A 210 -27.76 -17.90 17.95
N ASP A 211 -28.50 -17.57 19.04
CA ASP A 211 -29.12 -16.25 19.17
C ASP A 211 -28.05 -15.15 19.17
N LYS A 212 -28.33 -14.07 18.43
CA LYS A 212 -27.40 -12.97 18.22
C LYS A 212 -27.68 -11.82 19.16
N PHE A 213 -26.61 -11.23 19.64
CA PHE A 213 -26.62 -10.10 20.56
C PHE A 213 -25.78 -8.96 20.00
N ASP A 214 -26.27 -7.73 20.14
CA ASP A 214 -25.63 -6.52 19.68
C ASP A 214 -24.58 -6.02 20.68
N LEU A 215 -23.40 -5.76 20.16
CA LEU A 215 -22.24 -5.27 20.88
C LEU A 215 -21.72 -4.01 20.24
N VAL A 216 -21.20 -3.11 21.06
CA VAL A 216 -20.49 -1.91 20.60
C VAL A 216 -19.08 -1.97 21.15
N ARG A 217 -18.10 -1.95 20.26
CA ARG A 217 -16.68 -1.81 20.61
C ARG A 217 -16.25 -0.38 20.39
N VAL A 218 -15.69 0.20 21.44
CA VAL A 218 -15.14 1.55 21.40
C VAL A 218 -13.63 1.47 21.55
N VAL A 219 -12.90 2.14 20.68
CA VAL A 219 -11.47 2.40 20.85
C VAL A 219 -11.25 3.89 20.69
N ALA A 220 -10.67 4.50 21.71
CA ALA A 220 -10.33 5.92 21.72
C ALA A 220 -9.12 6.16 22.65
N PRO A 221 -8.51 7.36 22.64
CA PRO A 221 -7.47 7.73 23.58
C PRO A 221 -7.91 7.50 25.04
N VAL A 222 -6.99 7.01 25.86
CA VAL A 222 -7.28 6.67 27.28
C VAL A 222 -7.86 7.86 28.03
N ASP A 223 -7.34 9.06 27.75
CA ASP A 223 -7.74 10.30 28.42
C ASP A 223 -9.20 10.69 28.12
N GLU A 224 -9.71 10.37 26.93
CA GLU A 224 -11.11 10.67 26.53
C GLU A 224 -12.13 9.75 27.18
N ILE A 225 -11.80 8.47 27.33
CA ILE A 225 -12.75 7.47 27.86
C ILE A 225 -12.69 7.40 29.39
N GLY A 226 -11.59 7.82 30.00
CA GLY A 226 -11.33 7.65 31.43
C GLY A 226 -11.24 6.16 31.83
N ALA A 227 -10.74 5.32 30.96
CA ALA A 227 -10.63 3.89 31.14
C ALA A 227 -9.55 3.55 32.19
N LYS A 228 -9.84 2.57 33.06
CA LYS A 228 -8.87 2.03 34.01
C LYS A 228 -7.94 1.02 33.31
N VAL A 229 -7.08 1.49 32.44
CA VAL A 229 -6.02 0.69 31.82
C VAL A 229 -4.66 1.14 32.33
N ALA A 230 -3.63 0.28 32.22
CA ALA A 230 -2.29 0.64 32.65
C ALA A 230 -1.78 1.87 31.86
N SER A 231 -1.05 2.75 32.52
CA SER A 231 -0.52 4.01 31.96
C SER A 231 0.37 3.85 30.71
N LYS A 232 0.85 2.64 30.46
CA LYS A 232 1.65 2.31 29.26
C LYS A 232 0.84 2.26 27.96
N PHE A 233 -0.50 2.26 28.03
CA PHE A 233 -1.36 2.19 26.85
C PHE A 233 -1.84 3.57 26.43
N THR A 234 -1.78 3.83 25.13
CA THR A 234 -2.25 5.09 24.54
C THR A 234 -3.75 5.06 24.25
N TYR A 235 -4.27 3.90 23.86
CA TYR A 235 -5.67 3.72 23.50
C TYR A 235 -6.36 2.76 24.48
N ALA A 236 -7.60 3.07 24.81
CA ALA A 236 -8.48 2.19 25.57
C ALA A 236 -9.48 1.50 24.63
N HIS A 237 -9.71 0.22 24.90
CA HIS A 237 -10.72 -0.61 24.25
C HIS A 237 -11.78 -0.98 25.26
N VAL A 238 -13.04 -0.77 24.90
CA VAL A 238 -14.20 -1.09 25.72
C VAL A 238 -15.23 -1.81 24.88
N ASP A 239 -15.60 -3.04 25.27
CA ASP A 239 -16.72 -3.77 24.69
C ASP A 239 -17.98 -3.58 25.56
N ILE A 240 -19.04 -3.08 24.95
CA ILE A 240 -20.31 -2.76 25.62
C ILE A 240 -21.41 -3.65 25.06
N PHE A 241 -22.16 -4.30 25.95
CA PHE A 241 -23.41 -4.96 25.62
C PHE A 241 -24.52 -3.91 25.49
N LYS A 242 -25.06 -3.74 24.27
CA LYS A 242 -25.89 -2.60 23.91
C LYS A 242 -27.18 -2.54 24.72
N ASP A 243 -27.91 -3.64 24.82
CA ASP A 243 -29.23 -3.71 25.43
C ASP A 243 -29.24 -3.30 26.90
N MET A 244 -28.18 -3.64 27.63
CA MET A 244 -28.09 -3.36 29.09
C MET A 244 -27.12 -2.21 29.40
N SER A 245 -26.50 -1.61 28.42
CA SER A 245 -25.42 -0.62 28.60
C SER A 245 -24.33 -1.13 29.58
N LEU A 246 -23.97 -2.42 29.46
CA LEU A 246 -23.04 -3.09 30.37
C LEU A 246 -21.67 -3.24 29.72
N VAL A 247 -20.62 -2.79 30.40
CA VAL A 247 -19.22 -3.02 29.97
C VAL A 247 -18.88 -4.49 30.23
N LEU A 248 -18.53 -5.22 29.16
CA LEU A 248 -18.14 -6.64 29.22
C LEU A 248 -16.64 -6.83 29.38
N ASP A 249 -15.86 -6.02 28.67
CA ASP A 249 -14.41 -6.13 28.63
C ASP A 249 -13.76 -4.75 28.48
N GLN A 250 -12.56 -4.61 29.05
CA GLN A 250 -11.79 -3.39 29.01
C GLN A 250 -10.32 -3.75 28.88
N ARG A 251 -9.67 -3.24 27.83
CA ARG A 251 -8.27 -3.48 27.54
C ARG A 251 -7.57 -2.20 27.08
N GLY A 252 -6.24 -2.23 27.02
CA GLY A 252 -5.44 -1.17 26.44
C GLY A 252 -4.72 -1.62 25.18
N TYR A 253 -4.50 -0.68 24.27
CA TYR A 253 -3.64 -0.83 23.11
C TYR A 253 -2.52 0.21 23.13
N HIS A 254 -1.36 -0.17 22.66
CA HIS A 254 -0.25 0.78 22.45
C HIS A 254 -0.52 1.63 21.20
N GLU A 255 -0.92 0.99 20.09
CA GLU A 255 -1.28 1.62 18.84
C GLU A 255 -2.77 1.41 18.53
N ASN A 256 -3.39 2.33 17.76
CA ASN A 256 -4.79 2.18 17.33
C ASN A 256 -4.93 0.91 16.47
N PRO A 257 -5.85 -0.01 16.78
CA PRO A 257 -6.10 -1.20 15.97
C PRO A 257 -6.96 -0.93 14.74
N TYR A 258 -7.53 0.26 14.59
CA TYR A 258 -8.38 0.67 13.48
C TYR A 258 -7.67 1.72 12.64
N MET A 259 -7.48 1.44 11.36
CA MET A 259 -6.93 2.33 10.37
C MET A 259 -8.07 2.78 9.46
N VAL A 260 -8.44 4.06 9.54
CA VAL A 260 -9.54 4.63 8.75
C VAL A 260 -8.94 5.46 7.63
N GLY A 261 -9.11 4.99 6.40
CA GLY A 261 -8.62 5.66 5.20
C GLY A 261 -9.73 6.41 4.48
N ARG A 262 -9.37 7.57 3.89
CA ARG A 262 -10.26 8.44 3.12
C ARG A 262 -9.65 8.73 1.77
N TRP A 263 -10.47 8.67 0.71
CA TRP A 263 -10.01 8.88 -0.67
C TRP A 263 -9.54 10.32 -0.87
N ASP A 264 -10.45 11.24 -0.70
CA ASP A 264 -10.18 12.68 -0.67
C ASP A 264 -11.06 13.31 0.41
N LYS A 265 -10.58 14.34 1.09
CA LYS A 265 -11.26 14.98 2.19
C LYS A 265 -11.54 16.44 1.83
N ALA A 266 -12.79 16.79 1.71
CA ALA A 266 -13.17 18.18 1.58
C ALA A 266 -13.01 18.89 2.93
N SER A 267 -12.72 20.19 2.89
CA SER A 267 -12.58 21.00 4.09
C SER A 267 -13.88 21.00 4.90
N GLY A 268 -13.79 20.70 6.20
CA GLY A 268 -14.94 20.62 7.11
C GLY A 268 -15.69 19.29 7.08
N GLU A 269 -15.31 18.32 6.25
CA GLU A 269 -15.92 17.00 6.22
C GLU A 269 -15.00 15.98 6.93
N THR A 270 -15.60 15.02 7.62
CA THR A 270 -14.88 13.93 8.29
C THR A 270 -14.68 12.73 7.37
N ARG A 271 -15.57 12.53 6.40
CA ARG A 271 -15.61 11.39 5.48
C ARG A 271 -14.99 11.72 4.14
N GLY A 272 -14.53 10.69 3.44
CA GLY A 272 -13.91 10.83 2.13
C GLY A 272 -14.92 10.98 0.99
N ARG A 273 -14.50 11.68 -0.08
CA ARG A 273 -15.17 11.76 -1.38
C ARG A 273 -14.34 11.00 -2.41
N GLY A 274 -14.99 10.21 -3.25
CA GLY A 274 -14.29 9.34 -4.20
C GLY A 274 -14.95 9.26 -5.57
N PRO A 275 -14.37 8.47 -6.50
CA PRO A 275 -14.81 8.39 -7.88
C PRO A 275 -16.27 7.93 -8.01
N ALA A 276 -16.75 7.07 -7.13
CA ALA A 276 -18.14 6.64 -7.12
C ALA A 276 -19.13 7.77 -6.91
N MET A 277 -18.79 8.78 -6.08
CA MET A 277 -19.65 9.94 -5.87
C MET A 277 -19.80 10.78 -7.12
N ILE A 278 -18.68 11.00 -7.81
CA ILE A 278 -18.66 11.80 -9.04
C ILE A 278 -19.41 11.07 -10.15
N ALA A 279 -19.26 9.76 -10.25
CA ALA A 279 -19.85 8.93 -11.31
C ALA A 279 -21.30 8.52 -11.04
N MET A 280 -21.86 8.75 -9.83
CA MET A 280 -23.12 8.14 -9.41
C MET A 280 -24.31 8.56 -10.31
N ASP A 281 -24.38 9.81 -10.72
CA ASP A 281 -25.46 10.29 -11.57
C ASP A 281 -25.39 9.67 -12.98
N ASP A 282 -24.19 9.50 -13.52
CA ASP A 282 -23.98 8.82 -14.80
C ASP A 282 -24.30 7.31 -14.70
N ILE A 283 -23.93 6.69 -13.57
CA ILE A 283 -24.24 5.28 -13.28
C ILE A 283 -25.76 5.05 -13.23
N LYS A 284 -26.48 5.90 -12.52
CA LYS A 284 -27.96 5.84 -12.43
C LYS A 284 -28.59 6.08 -13.80
N SER A 285 -28.12 7.09 -14.53
CA SER A 285 -28.59 7.42 -15.88
C SER A 285 -28.37 6.27 -16.86
N LEU A 286 -27.19 5.68 -16.86
CA LEU A 286 -26.86 4.53 -17.69
C LEU A 286 -27.74 3.30 -17.35
N ASN A 287 -27.91 3.01 -16.07
CA ASN A 287 -28.74 1.89 -15.61
C ASN A 287 -30.21 2.08 -16.04
N GLN A 288 -30.75 3.31 -15.91
CA GLN A 288 -32.09 3.66 -16.36
C GLN A 288 -32.23 3.56 -17.88
N LEU A 289 -31.26 4.05 -18.64
CA LEU A 289 -31.24 3.97 -20.10
C LEU A 289 -31.26 2.51 -20.57
N ARG A 290 -30.41 1.65 -19.99
CA ARG A 290 -30.38 0.21 -20.30
C ARG A 290 -31.68 -0.51 -19.95
N LYS A 291 -32.32 -0.14 -18.84
CA LYS A 291 -33.64 -0.65 -18.48
C LYS A 291 -34.69 -0.29 -19.53
N LEU A 292 -34.70 0.97 -19.98
CA LEU A 292 -35.62 1.46 -21.02
C LEU A 292 -35.36 0.78 -22.36
N GLU A 293 -34.10 0.58 -22.76
CA GLU A 293 -33.73 -0.16 -23.96
C GLU A 293 -34.29 -1.61 -23.93
N LEU A 294 -34.06 -2.33 -22.83
CA LEU A 294 -34.56 -3.69 -22.67
C LEU A 294 -36.09 -3.73 -22.71
N THR A 295 -36.76 -2.82 -22.04
CA THR A 295 -38.22 -2.69 -22.05
C THR A 295 -38.74 -2.36 -23.45
N GLY A 296 -38.02 -1.47 -24.16
CA GLY A 296 -38.35 -1.12 -25.54
C GLY A 296 -38.18 -2.30 -26.50
N LEU A 297 -37.07 -3.06 -26.37
CA LEU A 297 -36.83 -4.29 -27.13
C LEU A 297 -37.92 -5.33 -26.84
N GLU A 298 -38.33 -5.51 -25.58
CA GLU A 298 -39.42 -6.38 -25.19
C GLU A 298 -40.71 -5.99 -25.91
N LYS A 299 -41.06 -4.69 -25.93
CA LYS A 299 -42.23 -4.17 -26.66
C LYS A 299 -42.11 -4.30 -28.18
N ALA A 300 -40.88 -4.19 -28.72
CA ALA A 300 -40.67 -4.37 -30.15
C ALA A 300 -40.83 -5.83 -30.58
N VAL A 301 -40.39 -6.79 -29.76
CA VAL A 301 -40.52 -8.22 -29.98
C VAL A 301 -41.96 -8.68 -29.69
N ASN A 302 -42.62 -8.14 -28.68
CA ASN A 302 -43.97 -8.47 -28.27
C ASN A 302 -44.81 -7.16 -28.18
N PRO A 303 -45.22 -6.61 -29.34
CA PRO A 303 -45.88 -5.32 -29.41
C PRO A 303 -47.28 -5.38 -28.80
N SER A 304 -47.68 -4.28 -28.18
CA SER A 304 -49.04 -4.12 -27.68
C SER A 304 -50.03 -4.08 -28.85
N ILE A 305 -51.18 -4.68 -28.66
CA ILE A 305 -52.22 -4.74 -29.68
C ILE A 305 -53.26 -3.63 -29.38
N LEU A 306 -53.56 -2.86 -30.39
CA LEU A 306 -54.63 -1.90 -30.37
C LEU A 306 -55.88 -2.53 -31.02
N THR A 307 -56.97 -2.57 -30.27
CA THR A 307 -58.24 -3.08 -30.77
C THR A 307 -59.40 -2.26 -30.22
N GLY A 308 -60.56 -2.32 -30.86
CA GLY A 308 -61.79 -1.70 -30.32
C GLY A 308 -62.29 -2.44 -29.08
N GLU A 309 -63.21 -1.79 -28.35
CA GLU A 309 -63.74 -2.23 -27.03
C GLU A 309 -64.29 -3.67 -27.04
N GLU A 310 -64.84 -4.18 -28.16
CA GLU A 310 -65.33 -5.50 -28.36
C GLU A 310 -64.47 -6.36 -29.32
N GLY A 311 -63.19 -6.04 -29.48
CA GLY A 311 -62.32 -6.57 -30.54
C GLY A 311 -61.97 -8.02 -30.44
N PHE A 312 -61.93 -8.63 -29.26
CA PHE A 312 -61.58 -10.01 -29.07
C PHE A 312 -62.72 -10.84 -28.48
N ILE A 313 -62.79 -12.11 -28.89
CA ILE A 313 -63.76 -13.07 -28.39
C ILE A 313 -63.01 -14.05 -27.44
N GLY A 314 -63.30 -13.96 -26.13
CA GLY A 314 -62.72 -14.83 -25.11
C GLY A 314 -61.37 -14.36 -24.58
N ASN A 315 -60.68 -15.22 -23.81
CA ASN A 315 -59.39 -14.92 -23.23
C ASN A 315 -58.28 -14.91 -24.30
N VAL A 316 -57.62 -13.75 -24.42
CA VAL A 316 -56.53 -13.56 -25.38
C VAL A 316 -55.24 -14.16 -24.82
N LYS A 317 -54.71 -15.19 -25.44
CA LYS A 317 -53.37 -15.70 -25.18
C LYS A 317 -52.45 -15.24 -26.31
N LEU A 318 -51.57 -14.30 -26.01
CA LEU A 318 -50.56 -13.79 -26.95
C LEU A 318 -49.28 -14.59 -26.77
N GLY A 319 -49.06 -15.60 -27.56
CA GLY A 319 -47.84 -16.42 -27.55
C GLY A 319 -47.62 -17.05 -28.93
N GLY A 320 -46.42 -17.54 -29.20
CA GLY A 320 -46.12 -18.23 -30.44
C GLY A 320 -47.13 -19.38 -30.66
N ASN A 321 -47.69 -19.49 -31.88
CA ASN A 321 -48.72 -20.47 -32.27
C ASN A 321 -50.09 -20.36 -31.56
N SER A 322 -50.41 -19.22 -30.96
CA SER A 322 -51.75 -18.98 -30.41
C SER A 322 -52.72 -18.50 -31.47
N ILE A 323 -53.93 -19.07 -31.48
CA ILE A 323 -55.04 -18.62 -32.35
C ILE A 323 -55.88 -17.64 -31.53
N VAL A 324 -56.04 -16.44 -32.06
CA VAL A 324 -56.81 -15.34 -31.42
C VAL A 324 -58.01 -15.07 -32.32
N TYR A 325 -59.23 -15.14 -31.78
CA TYR A 325 -60.45 -14.82 -32.51
C TYR A 325 -60.80 -13.33 -32.30
N SER A 326 -60.98 -12.60 -33.41
CA SER A 326 -61.44 -11.21 -33.39
C SER A 326 -62.72 -11.07 -34.16
N ARG A 327 -63.62 -10.18 -33.70
CA ARG A 327 -64.87 -9.84 -34.42
C ARG A 327 -64.62 -8.99 -35.66
N ASP A 328 -63.56 -8.16 -35.59
CA ASP A 328 -63.15 -7.33 -36.72
C ASP A 328 -61.60 -7.41 -36.87
N PRO A 329 -61.12 -8.34 -37.69
CA PRO A 329 -59.68 -8.55 -37.88
C PRO A 329 -58.97 -7.34 -38.50
N GLN A 330 -59.67 -6.43 -39.19
CA GLN A 330 -59.08 -5.25 -39.83
C GLN A 330 -58.79 -4.13 -38.81
N ASN A 331 -59.50 -4.11 -37.69
CA ASN A 331 -59.30 -3.14 -36.62
C ASN A 331 -58.29 -3.58 -35.56
N VAL A 332 -57.72 -4.78 -35.66
CA VAL A 332 -56.64 -5.25 -34.82
C VAL A 332 -55.32 -4.77 -35.40
N ARG A 333 -54.69 -3.81 -34.74
CA ARG A 333 -53.41 -3.25 -35.18
C ARG A 333 -52.34 -3.44 -34.11
N LEU A 334 -51.13 -3.79 -34.54
CA LEU A 334 -49.97 -3.74 -33.69
C LEU A 334 -49.62 -2.26 -33.43
N LEU A 335 -49.40 -1.90 -32.17
CA LEU A 335 -48.92 -0.55 -31.83
C LEU A 335 -47.45 -0.48 -32.26
N PRO A 336 -47.07 0.31 -33.29
CA PRO A 336 -45.70 0.38 -33.73
C PRO A 336 -44.87 1.07 -32.64
N THR A 337 -43.79 0.41 -32.26
CA THR A 337 -42.83 0.99 -31.34
C THR A 337 -41.63 1.47 -32.17
N GLU A 338 -41.57 2.81 -32.42
CA GLU A 338 -40.41 3.41 -33.06
C GLU A 338 -39.27 3.53 -32.05
N LEU A 339 -38.41 2.53 -31.99
CA LEU A 339 -37.21 2.54 -31.13
C LEU A 339 -36.03 3.10 -31.92
N ARG A 340 -35.49 4.22 -31.48
CA ARG A 340 -34.21 4.77 -31.96
C ARG A 340 -33.05 4.19 -31.14
N LEU A 341 -32.78 2.91 -31.34
CA LEU A 341 -31.72 2.18 -30.61
C LEU A 341 -30.31 2.70 -30.92
N ASP A 342 -30.10 3.29 -32.08
CA ASP A 342 -28.86 3.92 -32.51
C ASP A 342 -28.48 5.10 -31.60
N LEU A 343 -29.39 6.02 -31.34
CA LEU A 343 -29.16 7.15 -30.44
C LEU A 343 -28.98 6.73 -28.99
N SER A 344 -29.77 5.72 -28.56
CA SER A 344 -29.65 5.18 -27.21
C SER A 344 -28.31 4.50 -26.99
N SER A 345 -27.84 3.70 -27.95
CA SER A 345 -26.53 3.02 -27.86
C SER A 345 -25.35 4.01 -27.86
N LEU A 346 -25.42 5.09 -28.65
CA LEU A 346 -24.41 6.16 -28.64
C LEU A 346 -24.34 6.82 -27.27
N LYS A 347 -25.51 7.19 -26.67
CA LYS A 347 -25.55 7.80 -25.34
C LYS A 347 -25.08 6.84 -24.24
N ALA A 348 -25.45 5.56 -24.33
CA ALA A 348 -24.96 4.54 -23.39
C ALA A 348 -23.44 4.40 -23.45
N ASN A 349 -22.84 4.44 -24.65
CA ASN A 349 -21.39 4.35 -24.81
C ASN A 349 -20.67 5.59 -24.29
N GLU A 350 -21.24 6.79 -24.49
CA GLU A 350 -20.74 8.04 -23.91
C GLU A 350 -20.70 7.96 -22.37
N LEU A 351 -21.81 7.55 -21.74
CA LEU A 351 -21.89 7.37 -20.29
C LEU A 351 -20.90 6.31 -19.78
N ARG A 352 -20.75 5.20 -20.49
CA ARG A 352 -19.75 4.17 -20.15
C ARG A 352 -18.33 4.72 -20.19
N GLN A 353 -18.04 5.51 -21.22
CA GLN A 353 -16.73 6.14 -21.34
C GLN A 353 -16.50 7.12 -20.19
N GLY A 354 -17.46 8.00 -19.89
CA GLY A 354 -17.39 8.91 -18.76
C GLY A 354 -17.13 8.19 -17.42
N ILE A 355 -17.85 7.09 -17.17
CA ILE A 355 -17.62 6.26 -15.98
C ILE A 355 -16.21 5.67 -15.95
N ARG A 356 -15.70 5.15 -17.08
CA ARG A 356 -14.33 4.61 -17.15
C ARG A 356 -13.27 5.67 -16.91
N ASP A 357 -13.48 6.86 -17.46
CA ASP A 357 -12.58 8.02 -17.29
C ASP A 357 -12.52 8.46 -15.82
N MET A 358 -13.66 8.50 -15.11
CA MET A 358 -13.72 8.84 -13.68
C MET A 358 -12.99 7.80 -12.80
N TYR A 359 -12.99 6.52 -13.21
CA TYR A 359 -12.23 5.46 -12.54
C TYR A 359 -10.81 5.28 -13.12
N LEU A 360 -10.39 6.13 -14.05
CA LEU A 360 -9.08 6.08 -14.71
C LEU A 360 -8.77 4.73 -15.38
N THR A 361 -9.80 3.91 -15.67
CA THR A 361 -9.57 2.53 -16.13
C THR A 361 -8.92 2.47 -17.51
N ASP A 362 -9.24 3.39 -18.41
CA ASP A 362 -8.68 3.39 -19.75
C ASP A 362 -7.25 3.95 -19.77
N GLN A 363 -6.91 4.83 -18.82
CA GLN A 363 -5.56 5.35 -18.62
C GLN A 363 -4.64 4.31 -17.96
N LEU A 364 -5.21 3.44 -17.11
CA LEU A 364 -4.50 2.42 -16.34
C LEU A 364 -4.41 1.07 -17.05
N ASN A 365 -5.39 0.70 -17.88
CA ASN A 365 -5.32 -0.47 -18.75
C ASN A 365 -4.41 -0.17 -19.94
N LEU A 366 -3.15 -0.52 -19.79
CA LEU A 366 -2.21 -0.52 -20.90
C LEU A 366 -2.73 -1.49 -21.97
N PRO A 367 -3.09 -1.02 -23.17
CA PRO A 367 -3.45 -1.94 -24.25
C PRO A 367 -2.26 -2.87 -24.48
N SER A 368 -2.51 -4.16 -24.46
CA SER A 368 -1.54 -5.23 -24.73
C SER A 368 -1.10 -5.27 -26.21
N SER A 369 -0.93 -4.09 -26.82
CA SER A 369 -0.41 -4.03 -28.18
C SER A 369 1.10 -4.29 -28.15
N SER A 370 1.53 -5.32 -28.84
CA SER A 370 2.90 -5.78 -29.00
C SER A 370 3.87 -4.74 -29.63
N ARG A 371 3.46 -3.47 -29.72
CA ARG A 371 4.20 -2.38 -30.37
C ARG A 371 4.44 -1.15 -29.48
N MET A 372 4.08 -1.18 -28.20
CA MET A 372 4.36 -0.04 -27.31
C MET A 372 5.85 0.00 -26.95
N THR A 373 6.45 1.17 -27.03
CA THR A 373 7.83 1.37 -26.59
C THR A 373 7.91 1.44 -25.06
N ALA A 374 9.05 1.06 -24.49
CA ALA A 374 9.29 1.16 -23.04
C ALA A 374 9.10 2.60 -22.52
N GLU A 375 9.43 3.60 -23.33
CA GLU A 375 9.28 5.02 -23.03
C GLU A 375 7.81 5.45 -22.94
N GLU A 376 6.95 4.95 -23.81
CA GLU A 376 5.51 5.21 -23.77
C GLU A 376 4.84 4.59 -22.53
N ILE A 377 5.30 3.41 -22.13
CA ILE A 377 4.87 2.76 -20.88
C ILE A 377 5.29 3.60 -19.66
N MET A 378 6.51 4.12 -19.63
CA MET A 378 7.01 4.97 -18.55
C MET A 378 6.26 6.31 -18.47
N THR A 379 5.98 6.94 -19.60
CA THR A 379 5.25 8.22 -19.65
C THR A 379 3.83 8.07 -19.12
N ARG A 380 3.09 7.05 -19.56
CA ARG A 380 1.73 6.77 -19.08
C ARG A 380 1.69 6.41 -17.61
N ARG A 381 2.72 5.71 -17.14
CA ARG A 381 2.87 5.37 -15.72
C ARG A 381 3.08 6.63 -14.87
N GLY A 382 3.92 7.56 -15.32
CA GLY A 382 4.12 8.84 -14.67
C GLY A 382 2.86 9.72 -14.63
N GLU A 383 2.00 9.64 -15.64
CA GLU A 383 0.70 10.33 -15.64
C GLU A 383 -0.25 9.75 -14.60
N MET A 384 -0.30 8.43 -14.48
CA MET A 384 -1.10 7.75 -13.45
C MET A 384 -0.72 8.17 -12.03
N GLU A 385 0.58 8.23 -11.75
CA GLU A 385 1.11 8.68 -10.46
C GLU A 385 0.74 10.10 -10.13
N ARG A 386 0.78 10.96 -11.14
CA ARG A 386 0.40 12.34 -11.00
C ARG A 386 -1.08 12.49 -10.66
N LEU A 387 -1.94 11.60 -11.17
CA LEU A 387 -3.39 11.62 -10.94
C LEU A 387 -3.79 11.03 -9.59
N LEU A 388 -3.16 9.93 -9.16
CA LEU A 388 -3.49 9.23 -7.92
C LEU A 388 -2.55 9.56 -6.75
N GLY A 389 -1.45 10.28 -6.98
CA GLY A 389 -0.43 10.57 -5.97
C GLY A 389 -0.99 11.12 -4.65
N PRO A 390 -1.83 12.16 -4.64
CA PRO A 390 -2.40 12.67 -3.40
C PRO A 390 -3.26 11.66 -2.63
N THR A 391 -4.04 10.86 -3.35
CA THR A 391 -4.89 9.80 -2.77
C THR A 391 -4.05 8.67 -2.19
N ILE A 392 -2.99 8.28 -2.92
CA ILE A 392 -2.03 7.26 -2.48
C ILE A 392 -1.32 7.74 -1.21
N ALA A 393 -0.76 8.95 -1.21
CA ALA A 393 -0.06 9.51 -0.06
C ALA A 393 -0.96 9.57 1.19
N ARG A 394 -2.24 9.89 1.02
CA ARG A 394 -3.21 9.86 2.11
C ARG A 394 -3.47 8.43 2.60
N PHE A 395 -3.67 7.48 1.70
CA PHE A 395 -3.87 6.07 2.06
C PHE A 395 -2.65 5.49 2.79
N GLU A 396 -1.45 5.84 2.36
CA GLU A 396 -0.21 5.49 3.05
C GLU A 396 -0.17 6.06 4.45
N THR A 397 -0.51 7.33 4.62
CA THR A 397 -0.49 8.02 5.93
C THR A 397 -1.59 7.54 6.87
N GLU A 398 -2.82 7.30 6.36
CA GLU A 398 -3.98 6.97 7.20
C GLU A 398 -4.14 5.46 7.45
N VAL A 399 -3.66 4.60 6.52
CA VAL A 399 -3.89 3.15 6.60
C VAL A 399 -2.60 2.35 6.67
N LEU A 400 -1.72 2.45 5.67
CA LEU A 400 -0.57 1.56 5.56
C LEU A 400 0.50 1.86 6.63
N GLY A 401 0.78 3.14 6.88
CA GLY A 401 1.75 3.57 7.90
C GLY A 401 1.37 3.07 9.30
N PRO A 402 0.20 3.46 9.85
CA PRO A 402 -0.24 2.98 11.15
C PRO A 402 -0.36 1.46 11.26
N MET A 403 -0.71 0.79 10.15
CA MET A 403 -0.76 -0.68 10.08
C MET A 403 0.62 -1.31 10.24
N LEU A 404 1.63 -0.78 9.53
CA LEU A 404 3.01 -1.27 9.63
C LEU A 404 3.64 -0.95 10.99
N GLU A 405 3.44 0.27 11.53
CA GLU A 405 3.88 0.64 12.89
C GLU A 405 3.30 -0.33 13.93
N ARG A 406 2.01 -0.62 13.83
CA ARG A 406 1.35 -1.57 14.74
C ARG A 406 1.87 -2.99 14.55
N ALA A 407 2.13 -3.43 13.31
CA ALA A 407 2.70 -4.76 13.03
C ALA A 407 4.05 -4.92 13.71
N VAL A 408 4.95 -3.94 13.55
CA VAL A 408 6.25 -3.89 14.22
C VAL A 408 6.09 -3.92 15.73
N GLY A 409 5.22 -3.08 16.29
CA GLY A 409 4.97 -3.02 17.73
C GLY A 409 4.48 -4.36 18.32
N ILE A 410 3.55 -5.04 17.66
CA ILE A 410 3.07 -6.37 18.07
C ILE A 410 4.19 -7.39 18.02
N MET A 411 4.95 -7.45 16.93
CA MET A 411 6.01 -8.44 16.72
C MET A 411 7.20 -8.24 17.67
N LEU A 412 7.59 -6.99 17.95
CA LEU A 412 8.62 -6.67 18.94
C LEU A 412 8.20 -7.10 20.35
N ARG A 413 6.99 -6.76 20.78
CA ARG A 413 6.46 -7.14 22.11
C ARG A 413 6.28 -8.65 22.27
N ALA A 414 5.98 -9.35 21.19
CA ALA A 414 5.88 -10.81 21.16
C ALA A 414 7.23 -11.53 21.06
N GLY A 415 8.34 -10.78 20.88
CA GLY A 415 9.68 -11.35 20.74
C GLY A 415 9.90 -12.07 19.40
N ALA A 416 9.10 -11.77 18.38
CA ALA A 416 9.23 -12.34 17.04
C ALA A 416 10.35 -11.68 16.21
N ILE A 417 10.81 -10.52 16.64
CA ILE A 417 11.87 -9.74 16.01
C ILE A 417 12.96 -9.49 17.05
N ALA A 418 14.21 -9.50 16.63
CA ALA A 418 15.34 -9.17 17.49
C ALA A 418 15.21 -7.71 18.00
N PRO A 419 15.60 -7.45 19.26
CA PRO A 419 15.59 -6.09 19.77
C PRO A 419 16.47 -5.18 18.92
N PRO A 420 16.18 -3.86 18.88
CA PRO A 420 17.01 -2.91 18.15
C PRO A 420 18.44 -2.91 18.70
N PRO A 421 19.44 -2.58 17.87
CA PRO A 421 20.83 -2.37 18.32
C PRO A 421 20.91 -1.34 19.46
N GLU A 422 21.90 -1.47 20.32
CA GLU A 422 22.08 -0.56 21.48
C GLU A 422 22.12 0.92 21.08
N VAL A 423 22.66 1.22 19.89
CA VAL A 423 22.77 2.57 19.33
C VAL A 423 21.38 3.20 19.09
N LEU A 424 20.35 2.38 18.88
CA LEU A 424 18.97 2.82 18.69
C LEU A 424 18.14 2.76 19.97
N THR A 425 18.78 2.57 21.13
CA THR A 425 18.09 2.57 22.41
C THR A 425 17.55 3.97 22.69
N GLY A 426 16.23 4.15 22.62
CA GLY A 426 15.57 5.46 22.75
C GLY A 426 15.03 6.03 21.44
N LEU A 427 15.08 5.27 20.34
CA LEU A 427 14.39 5.62 19.11
C LEU A 427 12.87 5.43 19.30
N ASP A 428 12.14 6.53 19.41
CA ASP A 428 10.69 6.51 19.66
C ASP A 428 9.88 6.23 18.42
N LYS A 429 10.41 6.55 17.22
CA LYS A 429 9.70 6.43 15.96
C LYS A 429 10.58 5.86 14.86
N ILE A 430 10.04 4.90 14.13
CA ILE A 430 10.63 4.33 12.92
C ILE A 430 9.90 4.95 11.73
N ASP A 431 10.64 5.41 10.72
CA ASP A 431 10.06 5.90 9.48
C ASP A 431 9.87 4.76 8.48
N ILE A 432 8.81 4.86 7.68
CA ILE A 432 8.44 3.84 6.70
C ILE A 432 8.75 4.38 5.32
N GLU A 433 9.58 3.67 4.61
CA GLU A 433 9.88 3.94 3.22
C GLU A 433 9.09 3.00 2.32
N TYR A 434 8.18 3.57 1.51
CA TYR A 434 7.41 2.77 0.55
C TYR A 434 8.26 2.47 -0.68
N VAL A 435 8.61 1.18 -0.83
CA VAL A 435 9.45 0.69 -1.93
C VAL A 435 8.57 0.07 -3.01
N GLY A 436 7.58 0.81 -3.51
CA GLY A 436 6.71 0.36 -4.58
C GLY A 436 7.45 0.16 -5.90
N GLN A 437 6.82 -0.51 -6.87
CA GLN A 437 7.37 -0.63 -8.24
C GLN A 437 7.70 0.73 -8.83
N LEU A 438 6.98 1.73 -8.40
CA LEU A 438 7.09 3.13 -8.76
C LEU A 438 8.32 3.80 -8.18
N ALA A 439 8.51 3.74 -6.87
CA ALA A 439 9.70 4.22 -6.20
C ALA A 439 10.95 3.53 -6.75
N ARG A 440 10.86 2.24 -7.12
CA ARG A 440 11.95 1.55 -7.84
C ARG A 440 12.19 2.10 -9.23
N ALA A 441 11.15 2.42 -10.01
CA ALA A 441 11.31 2.98 -11.35
C ALA A 441 11.94 4.39 -11.30
N GLN A 442 11.56 5.22 -10.32
CA GLN A 442 12.20 6.52 -10.07
C GLN A 442 13.67 6.33 -9.68
N ARG A 443 13.97 5.43 -8.76
CA ARG A 443 15.36 5.11 -8.37
C ARG A 443 16.19 4.50 -9.51
N VAL A 444 15.59 3.67 -10.37
CA VAL A 444 16.27 3.18 -11.59
C VAL A 444 16.58 4.34 -12.53
N SER A 445 15.69 5.33 -12.67
CA SER A 445 15.95 6.56 -13.41
C SER A 445 17.09 7.38 -12.78
N GLU A 446 17.20 7.45 -11.46
CA GLU A 446 18.34 8.07 -10.74
C GLU A 446 19.66 7.36 -11.08
N VAL A 447 19.66 6.01 -11.06
CA VAL A 447 20.84 5.22 -11.46
C VAL A 447 21.20 5.45 -12.91
N GLN A 448 20.22 5.54 -13.82
CA GLN A 448 20.46 5.88 -15.22
C GLN A 448 21.05 7.29 -15.37
N SER A 449 20.56 8.26 -14.60
CA SER A 449 21.12 9.61 -14.56
C SER A 449 22.56 9.61 -14.04
N MET A 450 22.86 8.82 -12.98
CA MET A 450 24.22 8.62 -12.49
C MET A 450 25.13 7.99 -13.56
N GLN A 451 24.65 6.98 -14.28
CA GLN A 451 25.41 6.35 -15.38
C GLN A 451 25.67 7.33 -16.52
N SER A 452 24.65 8.13 -16.91
CA SER A 452 24.80 9.15 -17.95
C SER A 452 25.81 10.22 -17.54
N TRP A 453 25.76 10.66 -16.26
CA TRP A 453 26.71 11.62 -15.71
C TRP A 453 28.13 11.06 -15.65
N LEU A 454 28.33 9.80 -15.23
CA LEU A 454 29.63 9.13 -15.26
C LEU A 454 30.17 8.99 -16.69
N GLY A 455 29.29 8.73 -17.68
CA GLY A 455 29.66 8.72 -19.09
C GLY A 455 30.22 10.07 -19.54
N MET A 456 29.54 11.17 -19.21
CA MET A 456 30.03 12.53 -19.51
C MET A 456 31.35 12.85 -18.79
N LEU A 457 31.48 12.46 -17.49
CA LEU A 457 32.72 12.64 -16.76
C LEU A 457 33.89 11.87 -17.36
N THR A 458 33.65 10.69 -17.92
CA THR A 458 34.68 9.89 -18.58
C THR A 458 35.18 10.59 -19.85
N GLU A 459 34.31 11.24 -20.63
CA GLU A 459 34.68 12.07 -21.78
C GLU A 459 35.48 13.31 -21.37
N TRP A 460 35.03 14.00 -20.29
CA TRP A 460 35.74 15.18 -19.75
C TRP A 460 37.08 14.81 -19.11
N GLY A 461 37.16 13.66 -18.45
CA GLY A 461 38.39 13.13 -17.86
C GLY A 461 39.50 12.81 -18.85
N GLN A 462 39.18 12.66 -20.17
CA GLN A 462 40.16 12.60 -21.23
C GLN A 462 40.80 13.96 -21.50
N LEU A 463 40.09 15.06 -21.21
CA LEU A 463 40.59 16.43 -21.37
C LEU A 463 41.31 16.90 -20.09
N ASP A 464 40.77 16.55 -18.91
CA ASP A 464 41.35 16.89 -17.60
C ASP A 464 41.18 15.70 -16.64
N PRO A 465 42.27 14.99 -16.26
CA PRO A 465 42.23 13.85 -15.37
C PRO A 465 41.72 14.19 -13.94
N GLU A 466 41.80 15.44 -13.49
CA GLU A 466 41.34 15.85 -12.17
C GLU A 466 39.82 15.70 -12.00
N VAL A 467 39.06 15.79 -13.09
CA VAL A 467 37.60 15.61 -13.11
C VAL A 467 37.18 14.21 -12.64
N MET A 468 38.03 13.20 -12.84
CA MET A 468 37.76 11.83 -12.38
C MET A 468 37.89 11.64 -10.87
N GLN A 469 38.36 12.64 -10.13
CA GLN A 469 38.41 12.62 -8.65
C GLN A 469 37.13 13.16 -8.01
N ILE A 470 36.22 13.77 -8.79
CA ILE A 470 34.96 14.32 -8.28
C ILE A 470 34.00 13.23 -7.77
N PRO A 471 33.75 12.12 -8.52
CA PRO A 471 32.80 11.11 -8.09
C PRO A 471 33.40 10.15 -7.05
N ASP A 472 32.69 9.96 -5.94
CA ASP A 472 32.96 8.82 -5.04
C ASP A 472 32.35 7.56 -5.62
N LEU A 473 33.09 6.88 -6.51
CA LEU A 473 32.67 5.67 -7.18
C LEU A 473 32.25 4.53 -6.21
N PRO A 474 32.96 4.26 -5.11
CA PRO A 474 32.53 3.32 -4.09
C PRO A 474 31.17 3.67 -3.44
N ALA A 475 30.92 4.94 -3.12
CA ALA A 475 29.63 5.37 -2.58
C ALA A 475 28.50 5.26 -3.61
N MET A 476 28.74 5.69 -4.85
CA MET A 476 27.77 5.56 -5.93
C MET A 476 27.43 4.11 -6.27
N ALA A 477 28.41 3.20 -6.28
CA ALA A 477 28.19 1.79 -6.49
C ALA A 477 27.34 1.16 -5.36
N ARG A 478 27.55 1.59 -4.12
CA ARG A 478 26.72 1.16 -2.97
C ARG A 478 25.29 1.68 -3.02
N LEU A 479 25.08 2.90 -3.50
CA LEU A 479 23.73 3.47 -3.70
C LEU A 479 22.98 2.78 -4.86
N ALA A 480 23.66 2.51 -5.96
CA ALA A 480 23.05 1.90 -7.14
C ALA A 480 22.72 0.41 -6.96
N ALA A 481 23.52 -0.34 -6.21
CA ALA A 481 23.39 -1.78 -6.09
C ALA A 481 22.04 -2.26 -5.52
N PRO A 482 21.48 -1.71 -4.42
CA PRO A 482 20.15 -2.09 -3.94
C PRO A 482 19.04 -1.76 -4.93
N ILE A 483 19.17 -0.65 -5.64
CA ILE A 483 18.21 -0.17 -6.64
C ILE A 483 18.14 -1.16 -7.83
N LEU A 484 19.29 -1.66 -8.24
CA LEU A 484 19.42 -2.67 -9.31
C LEU A 484 19.09 -4.10 -8.83
N GLY A 485 18.72 -4.28 -7.55
CA GLY A 485 18.34 -5.58 -7.01
C GLY A 485 19.52 -6.47 -6.60
N VAL A 486 20.73 -5.92 -6.48
CA VAL A 486 21.87 -6.67 -5.98
C VAL A 486 21.68 -6.96 -4.49
N PRO A 487 21.76 -8.23 -4.05
CA PRO A 487 21.57 -8.57 -2.64
C PRO A 487 22.62 -7.86 -1.75
N LYS A 488 22.17 -7.24 -0.65
CA LYS A 488 23.06 -6.54 0.30
C LYS A 488 24.22 -7.40 0.81
N LYS A 489 24.04 -8.74 0.90
CA LYS A 489 25.10 -9.70 1.25
C LYS A 489 26.27 -9.71 0.26
N GLY A 490 26.07 -9.24 -0.96
CA GLY A 490 27.09 -9.13 -1.99
C GLY A 490 27.88 -7.81 -1.97
N ILE A 491 27.49 -6.87 -1.13
CA ILE A 491 28.07 -5.52 -1.08
C ILE A 491 28.88 -5.40 0.21
N ARG A 492 30.15 -5.03 0.08
CA ARG A 492 31.01 -4.77 1.23
C ARG A 492 30.69 -3.40 1.83
N GLY A 493 30.80 -3.30 3.16
CA GLY A 493 30.61 -2.03 3.84
C GLY A 493 31.68 -0.98 3.55
N ALA A 494 31.43 0.24 3.99
CA ALA A 494 32.35 1.35 3.78
C ALA A 494 33.70 1.08 4.45
N SER A 495 33.71 0.63 5.71
CA SER A 495 34.92 0.30 6.48
C SER A 495 35.71 -0.87 5.86
N GLU A 496 35.03 -1.98 5.53
CA GLU A 496 35.68 -3.12 4.86
C GLU A 496 36.23 -2.75 3.47
N THR A 497 35.54 -1.87 2.75
CA THR A 497 36.00 -1.42 1.44
C THR A 497 37.25 -0.55 1.58
N GLN A 498 37.29 0.36 2.57
CA GLN A 498 38.45 1.20 2.85
C GLN A 498 39.66 0.36 3.30
N GLU A 499 39.46 -0.64 4.16
CA GLU A 499 40.52 -1.57 4.58
C GLU A 499 41.08 -2.37 3.38
N LYS A 500 40.20 -2.86 2.50
CA LYS A 500 40.64 -3.56 1.29
C LYS A 500 41.38 -2.67 0.31
N ILE A 501 40.91 -1.41 0.12
CA ILE A 501 41.60 -0.43 -0.73
C ILE A 501 42.97 -0.09 -0.12
N ALA A 502 43.07 0.07 1.20
CA ALA A 502 44.33 0.31 1.89
C ALA A 502 45.30 -0.90 1.73
N GLU A 503 44.79 -2.12 1.86
CA GLU A 503 45.56 -3.37 1.66
C GLU A 503 46.08 -3.48 0.22
N VAL A 504 45.24 -3.17 -0.78
CA VAL A 504 45.64 -3.18 -2.19
C VAL A 504 46.68 -2.11 -2.48
N LYS A 505 46.47 -0.86 -2.00
CA LYS A 505 47.48 0.22 -2.14
C LYS A 505 48.82 -0.12 -1.47
N GLN A 506 48.81 -0.78 -0.30
CA GLN A 506 50.04 -1.24 0.35
C GLN A 506 50.74 -2.31 -0.50
N LYS A 507 50.01 -3.26 -1.06
CA LYS A 507 50.59 -4.28 -1.95
C LYS A 507 51.13 -3.68 -3.23
N GLU A 508 50.44 -2.73 -3.85
CA GLU A 508 50.94 -2.02 -5.03
C GLU A 508 52.20 -1.19 -4.72
N ALA A 509 52.21 -0.46 -3.59
CA ALA A 509 53.39 0.28 -3.15
C ALA A 509 54.60 -0.66 -2.86
N ALA A 510 54.34 -1.79 -2.21
CA ALA A 510 55.39 -2.80 -1.98
C ALA A 510 55.91 -3.42 -3.29
N MET A 511 55.03 -3.68 -4.26
CA MET A 511 55.40 -4.19 -5.58
C MET A 511 56.20 -3.16 -6.40
N LEU A 512 55.82 -1.88 -6.33
CA LEU A 512 56.56 -0.77 -6.95
C LEU A 512 57.94 -0.59 -6.30
N GLN A 513 58.04 -0.66 -4.98
CA GLN A 513 59.32 -0.66 -4.27
C GLN A 513 60.19 -1.85 -4.64
N GLN A 514 59.61 -3.03 -4.78
CA GLN A 514 60.34 -4.24 -5.20
C GLN A 514 60.81 -4.14 -6.65
N GLN A 515 60.03 -3.57 -7.57
CA GLN A 515 60.45 -3.29 -8.94
C GLN A 515 61.56 -2.23 -9.01
N GLN A 516 61.45 -1.15 -8.22
CA GLN A 516 62.48 -0.13 -8.12
C GLN A 516 63.78 -0.72 -7.56
N ALA A 517 63.67 -1.52 -6.47
CA ALA A 517 64.83 -2.20 -5.88
C ALA A 517 65.47 -3.20 -6.89
N ALA A 518 64.68 -3.90 -7.68
CA ALA A 518 65.17 -4.79 -8.71
C ALA A 518 65.88 -4.02 -9.86
N GLN A 519 65.31 -2.87 -10.30
CA GLN A 519 65.97 -2.00 -11.28
C GLN A 519 67.27 -1.39 -10.75
N VAL A 520 67.30 -0.96 -9.47
CA VAL A 520 68.52 -0.44 -8.84
C VAL A 520 69.56 -1.57 -8.69
N ALA A 521 69.17 -2.79 -8.34
CA ALA A 521 70.06 -3.95 -8.27
C ALA A 521 70.61 -4.33 -9.65
N GLU A 522 69.78 -4.26 -10.71
CA GLU A 522 70.22 -4.53 -12.08
C GLU A 522 71.14 -3.44 -12.59
N SER A 523 70.89 -2.19 -12.30
CA SER A 523 71.77 -1.06 -12.64
C SER A 523 73.11 -1.11 -11.86
N ALA A 524 73.06 -1.50 -10.56
CA ALA A 524 74.26 -1.72 -9.74
C ALA A 524 75.04 -2.95 -10.24
N GLY A 525 74.35 -4.03 -10.63
CA GLY A 525 74.98 -5.20 -11.22
C GLY A 525 75.66 -4.92 -12.56
N LYS A 526 75.13 -4.00 -13.36
CA LYS A 526 75.77 -3.51 -14.61
C LYS A 526 76.91 -2.55 -14.34
N ALA A 527 76.91 -1.82 -13.21
CA ALA A 527 77.96 -0.92 -12.81
C ALA A 527 79.14 -1.62 -12.08
N ALA A 528 78.93 -2.78 -11.49
CA ALA A 528 79.94 -3.52 -10.74
C ALA A 528 81.17 -3.95 -11.58
N PRO A 529 81.02 -4.42 -12.86
CA PRO A 529 82.19 -4.72 -13.68
C PRO A 529 82.97 -3.44 -14.07
N ALA A 530 82.27 -2.31 -14.26
CA ALA A 530 82.92 -1.04 -14.61
C ALA A 530 83.71 -0.47 -13.40
N MET A 531 83.15 -0.61 -12.17
CA MET A 531 83.85 -0.20 -10.97
C MET A 531 85.09 -1.09 -10.67
N LYS A 532 85.02 -2.39 -10.96
CA LYS A 532 86.13 -3.31 -10.81
C LYS A 532 87.25 -3.00 -11.78
N VAL A 533 86.94 -2.63 -13.02
CA VAL A 533 87.92 -2.19 -14.01
C VAL A 533 88.55 -0.86 -13.65
N LEU A 534 87.80 0.08 -13.02
CA LEU A 534 88.30 1.32 -12.50
C LEU A 534 89.20 1.13 -11.25
N GLN A 535 88.86 0.18 -10.40
CA GLN A 535 89.63 -0.15 -9.20
C GLN A 535 90.95 -0.84 -9.53
N ASP A 536 90.93 -1.77 -10.49
CA ASP A 536 92.12 -2.47 -10.99
C ASP A 536 93.01 -1.50 -11.83
N GLY A 537 92.42 -0.53 -12.55
CA GLY A 537 93.13 0.51 -13.27
C GLY A 537 93.78 1.53 -12.30
N ALA A 538 93.15 1.85 -11.19
CA ALA A 538 93.64 2.81 -10.17
C ALA A 538 94.78 2.24 -9.32
N ALA A 539 94.93 0.92 -9.25
CA ALA A 539 96.01 0.30 -8.51
C ALA A 539 97.38 0.41 -9.17
N ASN A 540 97.42 0.75 -10.46
CA ASN A 540 98.64 0.86 -11.26
C ASN A 540 99.05 2.33 -11.58
N LEU A 541 98.35 3.35 -10.98
CA LEU A 541 98.66 4.76 -11.16
C LEU A 541 99.55 5.30 -10.04
N SER A 542 100.49 6.17 -10.37
CA SER A 542 101.36 6.86 -9.41
C SER A 542 100.56 7.81 -8.52
N ASP A 543 101.10 8.14 -7.33
CA ASP A 543 100.37 9.01 -6.36
C ASP A 543 100.11 10.43 -6.91
N GLU A 544 100.85 10.91 -7.89
CA GLU A 544 100.61 12.20 -8.57
C GLU A 544 99.40 12.11 -9.53
N ASP A 545 99.22 11.01 -10.22
CA ASP A 545 98.07 10.80 -11.14
C ASP A 545 96.74 10.63 -10.38
N LYS A 546 96.79 10.09 -9.17
CA LYS A 546 95.57 9.97 -8.29
C LYS A 546 95.06 11.30 -7.82
N GLN A 547 95.96 12.26 -7.52
CA GLN A 547 95.55 13.62 -7.10
C GLN A 547 94.97 14.45 -8.26
N ALA A 548 95.45 14.26 -9.45
CA ALA A 548 94.91 14.94 -10.65
C ALA A 548 93.48 14.43 -11.01
N LEU A 549 93.17 13.15 -10.81
CA LEU A 549 91.87 12.53 -11.09
C LEU A 549 90.79 12.97 -10.06
N VAL A 550 91.21 13.13 -8.79
CA VAL A 550 90.28 13.60 -7.71
C VAL A 550 89.93 15.10 -7.93
N GLN A 551 90.85 15.91 -8.44
CA GLN A 551 90.55 17.32 -8.73
C GLN A 551 89.64 17.47 -9.96
N GLN A 552 89.70 16.57 -10.92
CA GLN A 552 88.86 16.60 -12.13
C GLN A 552 87.40 16.22 -11.86
N PHE A 553 87.16 15.31 -10.90
CA PHE A 553 85.80 14.92 -10.48
C PHE A 553 85.18 15.82 -9.41
N ALA A 554 85.95 16.59 -8.65
CA ALA A 554 85.44 17.53 -7.66
C ALA A 554 84.93 18.83 -8.29
N GLY A 555 85.11 19.07 -9.61
CA GLY A 555 84.71 20.28 -10.31
C GLY A 555 83.42 20.19 -11.14
N GLN A 556 82.68 19.03 -11.08
CA GLN A 556 81.43 18.83 -11.80
C GLN A 556 80.28 18.34 -10.92
N GLY A 557 80.16 18.84 -9.69
CA GLY A 557 79.04 18.63 -8.80
C GLY A 557 78.16 19.86 -8.67
#